data_144793c6d0c14b95de256cf62069fb14
#
_entry.id   144793c6d0c14b95de256cf62069fb14
#
_cell.length_a   1.000
_cell.length_b   1.000
_cell.length_c   1.000
_cell.angle_alpha   90.00
_cell.angle_beta   90.00
_cell.angle_gamma   90.00
#
_symmetry.space_group_name_H-M   'P 1'
#
loop_
_entity.id
_entity.type
_entity.pdbx_description
1 polymer ?
#
loop_
_entity_poly.entity_id
_entity_poly.type
_entity_poly.pdbx_seq_one_letter_code
_entity_poly.pdbx_strand_id
1 'polypeptide(L)'
;MQFQLNSEFEPTGDQPKAIQDLTNGILNKDRYQTLLGVTGSGKTFTIANVVQETQRPTLVLAHNKTLAAQLFMEFKEFFPNNAVEYFVSYYDYYQPEAYIPSSGTYIEKDLSINEEIEKLRLSTTSSLLSGRRDIIVIASVSCLYGIGNPNEFHKNVIQIETGQIISRTAFLHKLVQALYSRTEGLF
;
A
#
# COMPACT_ATOMS: atom_id res chain seq x y z
N MET A 1 6.35 -12.91 -10.04
CA MET A 1 4.99 -12.92 -10.60
C MET A 1 4.87 -11.73 -11.53
N GLN A 2 3.98 -11.80 -12.53
CA GLN A 2 3.67 -10.70 -13.44
C GLN A 2 2.31 -10.12 -13.11
N PHE A 3 2.08 -8.85 -13.42
CA PHE A 3 0.76 -8.26 -13.35
C PHE A 3 -0.16 -8.88 -14.39
N GLN A 4 -1.35 -9.25 -13.95
CA GLN A 4 -2.41 -9.79 -14.78
C GLN A 4 -3.69 -9.01 -14.51
N LEU A 5 -4.04 -8.15 -15.46
CA LEU A 5 -5.28 -7.36 -15.41
C LEU A 5 -6.47 -8.31 -15.61
N ASN A 6 -7.40 -8.26 -14.69
CA ASN A 6 -8.70 -8.91 -14.80
C ASN A 6 -9.78 -7.83 -14.96
N SER A 7 -10.42 -7.79 -16.12
CA SER A 7 -11.48 -6.81 -16.39
C SER A 7 -12.44 -7.37 -17.44
N GLU A 8 -13.73 -7.09 -17.24
CA GLU A 8 -14.77 -7.34 -18.25
C GLU A 8 -14.80 -6.23 -19.31
N PHE A 9 -14.06 -5.13 -19.08
CA PHE A 9 -14.02 -3.99 -20.00
C PHE A 9 -12.80 -4.07 -20.91
N GLU A 10 -13.01 -3.62 -22.14
CA GLU A 10 -11.94 -3.38 -23.11
C GLU A 10 -11.69 -1.87 -23.27
N PRO A 11 -10.45 -1.45 -23.54
CA PRO A 11 -10.15 -0.04 -23.80
C PRO A 11 -10.91 0.49 -25.02
N THR A 12 -11.63 1.61 -24.83
CA THR A 12 -12.46 2.21 -25.89
C THR A 12 -12.12 3.69 -26.10
N GLY A 13 -12.57 4.24 -27.23
CA GLY A 13 -12.37 5.65 -27.58
C GLY A 13 -10.89 6.01 -27.67
N ASP A 14 -10.46 7.00 -26.89
CA ASP A 14 -9.06 7.47 -26.84
C ASP A 14 -8.17 6.66 -25.88
N GLN A 15 -8.74 5.73 -25.11
CA GLN A 15 -7.97 4.94 -24.13
C GLN A 15 -6.86 4.10 -24.75
N PRO A 16 -7.07 3.35 -25.87
CA PRO A 16 -5.99 2.57 -26.50
C PRO A 16 -4.78 3.42 -26.84
N LYS A 17 -5.01 4.59 -27.42
CA LYS A 17 -3.93 5.53 -27.75
C LYS A 17 -3.24 6.07 -26.49
N ALA A 18 -3.99 6.46 -25.47
CA ALA A 18 -3.45 6.95 -24.21
C ALA A 18 -2.59 5.86 -23.50
N ILE A 19 -3.02 4.60 -23.49
CA ILE A 19 -2.28 3.46 -22.96
C ILE A 19 -0.95 3.31 -23.70
N GLN A 20 -0.99 3.32 -25.05
CA GLN A 20 0.19 3.18 -25.87
C GLN A 20 1.19 4.34 -25.65
N ASP A 21 0.71 5.58 -25.66
CA ASP A 21 1.54 6.77 -25.48
C ASP A 21 2.22 6.79 -24.10
N LEU A 22 1.46 6.52 -23.02
CA LEU A 22 1.98 6.44 -21.67
C LEU A 22 2.98 5.29 -21.50
N THR A 23 2.69 4.12 -22.04
CA THR A 23 3.58 2.96 -21.99
C THR A 23 4.89 3.26 -22.72
N ASN A 24 4.83 3.83 -23.92
CA ASN A 24 6.01 4.20 -24.71
C ASN A 24 6.85 5.25 -23.95
N GLY A 25 6.22 6.26 -23.36
CA GLY A 25 6.93 7.25 -22.56
C GLY A 25 7.67 6.62 -21.39
N ILE A 26 7.05 5.69 -20.63
CA ILE A 26 7.72 4.97 -19.55
C ILE A 26 8.90 4.13 -20.07
N LEU A 27 8.75 3.45 -21.19
CA LEU A 27 9.81 2.64 -21.80
C LEU A 27 10.97 3.52 -22.29
N ASN A 28 10.67 4.69 -22.85
CA ASN A 28 11.64 5.71 -23.29
C ASN A 28 12.28 6.47 -22.11
N LYS A 29 11.84 6.18 -20.85
CA LYS A 29 12.31 6.85 -19.63
C LYS A 29 11.91 8.32 -19.53
N ASP A 30 10.78 8.69 -20.11
CA ASP A 30 10.20 10.01 -19.90
C ASP A 30 9.93 10.21 -18.42
N ARG A 31 10.45 11.31 -17.90
CA ARG A 31 10.42 11.57 -16.46
C ARG A 31 9.02 11.97 -15.97
N TYR A 32 8.26 12.64 -16.82
CA TYR A 32 6.92 13.14 -16.52
C TYR A 32 6.00 12.91 -17.69
N GLN A 33 4.77 12.51 -17.38
CA GLN A 33 3.68 12.38 -18.33
C GLN A 33 2.39 12.85 -17.66
N THR A 34 1.45 13.37 -18.43
CA THR A 34 0.16 13.83 -17.91
C THR A 34 -0.98 13.17 -18.68
N LEU A 35 -1.85 12.45 -17.97
CA LEU A 35 -3.09 11.92 -18.52
C LEU A 35 -4.23 12.90 -18.20
N LEU A 36 -4.74 13.58 -19.23
CA LEU A 36 -5.87 14.49 -19.11
C LEU A 36 -7.16 13.75 -19.50
N GLY A 37 -8.17 13.84 -18.65
CA GLY A 37 -9.49 13.26 -18.92
C GLY A 37 -10.53 13.73 -17.91
N VAL A 38 -11.78 13.82 -18.34
CA VAL A 38 -12.92 14.20 -17.48
C VAL A 38 -13.18 13.11 -16.42
N THR A 39 -13.93 13.44 -15.40
CA THR A 39 -14.40 12.45 -14.41
C THR A 39 -15.23 11.37 -15.12
N GLY A 40 -15.01 10.10 -14.77
CA GLY A 40 -15.70 8.97 -15.41
C GLY A 40 -15.15 8.54 -16.76
N SER A 41 -14.05 9.14 -17.28
CA SER A 41 -13.43 8.72 -18.55
C SER A 41 -12.59 7.43 -18.47
N GLY A 42 -12.61 6.72 -17.35
CA GLY A 42 -11.85 5.48 -17.15
C GLY A 42 -10.35 5.67 -16.98
N LYS A 43 -9.91 6.80 -16.41
CA LYS A 43 -8.46 7.05 -16.16
C LYS A 43 -7.80 5.95 -15.32
N THR A 44 -8.48 5.45 -14.29
CA THR A 44 -7.96 4.37 -13.44
C THR A 44 -7.74 3.10 -14.26
N PHE A 45 -8.71 2.74 -15.09
CA PHE A 45 -8.60 1.60 -16.00
C PHE A 45 -7.48 1.78 -17.05
N THR A 46 -7.32 3.00 -17.60
CA THR A 46 -6.21 3.34 -18.49
C THR A 46 -4.86 3.11 -17.79
N ILE A 47 -4.69 3.60 -16.55
CA ILE A 47 -3.45 3.40 -15.79
C ILE A 47 -3.25 1.92 -15.40
N ALA A 48 -4.31 1.17 -15.09
CA ALA A 48 -4.21 -0.27 -14.82
C ALA A 48 -3.64 -1.03 -16.03
N ASN A 49 -4.09 -0.69 -17.26
CA ASN A 49 -3.50 -1.24 -18.48
C ASN A 49 -2.03 -0.87 -18.65
N VAL A 50 -1.64 0.39 -18.38
CA VAL A 50 -0.23 0.82 -18.43
C VAL A 50 0.63 0.04 -17.41
N VAL A 51 0.12 -0.23 -16.21
CA VAL A 51 0.82 -1.06 -15.21
C VAL A 51 1.04 -2.47 -15.74
N GLN A 52 0.01 -3.08 -16.35
CA GLN A 52 0.13 -4.39 -16.95
C GLN A 52 1.16 -4.41 -18.10
N GLU A 53 1.13 -3.45 -19.00
CA GLU A 53 2.06 -3.38 -20.14
C GLU A 53 3.51 -3.15 -19.70
N THR A 54 3.72 -2.33 -18.68
CA THR A 54 5.08 -1.98 -18.22
C THR A 54 5.68 -2.96 -17.22
N GLN A 55 4.85 -3.75 -16.54
CA GLN A 55 5.29 -4.75 -15.55
C GLN A 55 6.21 -4.18 -14.45
N ARG A 56 5.95 -2.94 -14.00
CA ARG A 56 6.78 -2.24 -13.00
C ARG A 56 6.04 -2.09 -11.68
N PRO A 57 6.74 -2.24 -10.53
CA PRO A 57 6.21 -1.82 -9.25
C PRO A 57 5.70 -0.38 -9.33
N THR A 58 4.50 -0.14 -8.81
CA THR A 58 3.79 1.12 -9.00
C THR A 58 3.39 1.70 -7.66
N LEU A 59 3.63 3.01 -7.48
CA LEU A 59 3.13 3.79 -6.36
C LEU A 59 2.07 4.77 -6.87
N VAL A 60 0.86 4.68 -6.32
CA VAL A 60 -0.26 5.59 -6.60
C VAL A 60 -0.46 6.49 -5.39
N LEU A 61 -0.26 7.79 -5.57
CA LEU A 61 -0.43 8.79 -4.52
C LEU A 61 -1.77 9.51 -4.65
N ALA A 62 -2.60 9.38 -3.64
CA ALA A 62 -3.85 10.11 -3.52
C ALA A 62 -3.72 11.27 -2.52
N HIS A 63 -4.43 12.36 -2.73
CA HIS A 63 -4.38 13.53 -1.86
C HIS A 63 -5.06 13.32 -0.50
N ASN A 64 -5.93 12.32 -0.35
CA ASN A 64 -6.57 11.99 0.92
C ASN A 64 -6.85 10.47 1.05
N LYS A 65 -7.25 10.04 2.28
CA LYS A 65 -7.58 8.65 2.59
C LYS A 65 -8.77 8.11 1.79
N THR A 66 -9.80 8.93 1.57
CA THR A 66 -11.03 8.50 0.88
C THR A 66 -10.76 8.14 -0.57
N LEU A 67 -10.03 9.00 -1.30
CA LEU A 67 -9.62 8.69 -2.66
C LEU A 67 -8.65 7.51 -2.71
N ALA A 68 -7.72 7.41 -1.75
CA ALA A 68 -6.83 6.25 -1.65
C ALA A 68 -7.62 4.95 -1.47
N ALA A 69 -8.67 4.94 -0.62
CA ALA A 69 -9.52 3.77 -0.42
C ALA A 69 -10.29 3.39 -1.70
N GLN A 70 -10.86 4.36 -2.39
CA GLN A 70 -11.53 4.12 -3.68
C GLN A 70 -10.57 3.50 -4.69
N LEU A 71 -9.40 4.11 -4.90
CA LEU A 71 -8.39 3.59 -5.84
C LEU A 71 -7.90 2.19 -5.42
N PHE A 72 -7.73 1.95 -4.12
CA PHE A 72 -7.36 0.62 -3.63
C PHE A 72 -8.37 -0.44 -4.03
N MET A 73 -9.67 -0.18 -3.87
CA MET A 73 -10.73 -1.12 -4.27
C MET A 73 -10.71 -1.35 -5.78
N GLU A 74 -10.65 -0.28 -6.59
CA GLU A 74 -10.60 -0.39 -8.05
C GLU A 74 -9.38 -1.20 -8.52
N PHE A 75 -8.17 -0.91 -8.01
CA PHE A 75 -6.96 -1.66 -8.37
C PHE A 75 -6.99 -3.11 -7.86
N LYS A 76 -7.63 -3.38 -6.71
CA LYS A 76 -7.79 -4.73 -6.18
C LYS A 76 -8.70 -5.59 -7.06
N GLU A 77 -9.74 -4.99 -7.64
CA GLU A 77 -10.60 -5.65 -8.63
C GLU A 77 -9.85 -5.93 -9.93
N PHE A 78 -9.06 -4.96 -10.42
CA PHE A 78 -8.25 -5.13 -11.63
C PHE A 78 -7.11 -6.15 -11.47
N PHE A 79 -6.53 -6.28 -10.27
CA PHE A 79 -5.38 -7.14 -10.00
C PHE A 79 -5.61 -8.07 -8.81
N PRO A 80 -6.60 -8.99 -8.88
CA PRO A 80 -6.99 -9.83 -7.73
C PRO A 80 -5.88 -10.78 -7.27
N ASN A 81 -4.95 -11.16 -8.16
CA ASN A 81 -3.88 -12.11 -7.90
C ASN A 81 -2.52 -11.45 -7.62
N ASN A 82 -2.44 -10.12 -7.70
CA ASN A 82 -1.21 -9.37 -7.45
C ASN A 82 -1.25 -8.65 -6.10
N ALA A 83 -0.12 -8.16 -5.64
CA ALA A 83 -0.07 -7.41 -4.40
C ALA A 83 -0.56 -5.97 -4.62
N VAL A 84 -1.80 -5.72 -4.29
CA VAL A 84 -2.34 -4.36 -4.18
C VAL A 84 -2.40 -4.03 -2.70
N GLU A 85 -1.63 -3.03 -2.29
CA GLU A 85 -1.39 -2.68 -0.89
C GLU A 85 -1.90 -1.28 -0.58
N TYR A 86 -2.38 -1.08 0.66
CA TYR A 86 -2.95 0.17 1.12
C TYR A 86 -2.07 0.81 2.20
N PHE A 87 -1.59 2.02 1.95
CA PHE A 87 -0.64 2.70 2.80
C PHE A 87 -1.06 4.14 3.10
N VAL A 88 -1.83 4.32 4.16
CA VAL A 88 -2.32 5.64 4.61
C VAL A 88 -1.95 5.90 6.07
N SER A 89 -2.22 7.09 6.59
CA SER A 89 -2.02 7.39 8.01
C SER A 89 -2.88 6.49 8.89
N TYR A 90 -2.29 5.91 9.93
CA TYR A 90 -2.99 5.08 10.91
C TYR A 90 -3.74 5.89 11.98
N TYR A 91 -3.57 7.23 11.97
CA TYR A 91 -4.36 8.10 12.82
C TYR A 91 -5.74 8.35 12.21
N ASP A 92 -6.79 7.99 12.92
CA ASP A 92 -8.16 8.30 12.53
C ASP A 92 -8.58 9.68 13.03
N TYR A 93 -8.12 10.03 14.22
CA TYR A 93 -8.40 11.29 14.85
C TYR A 93 -7.13 11.86 15.49
N TYR A 94 -6.92 13.15 15.30
CA TYR A 94 -5.87 13.90 15.95
C TYR A 94 -6.42 15.23 16.44
N GLN A 95 -6.51 15.39 17.74
CA GLN A 95 -6.84 16.66 18.39
C GLN A 95 -5.58 17.20 19.05
N PRO A 96 -5.02 18.32 18.56
CA PRO A 96 -3.92 18.97 19.25
C PRO A 96 -4.37 19.53 20.60
N GLU A 97 -3.47 19.56 21.55
CA GLU A 97 -3.70 20.29 22.78
C GLU A 97 -3.95 21.78 22.50
N ALA A 98 -4.91 22.35 23.20
CA ALA A 98 -5.26 23.76 23.08
C ALA A 98 -5.73 24.31 24.43
N TYR A 99 -5.44 25.59 24.68
CA TYR A 99 -5.94 26.31 25.84
C TYR A 99 -6.82 27.48 25.38
N ILE A 100 -8.05 27.53 25.91
CA ILE A 100 -9.00 28.60 25.61
C ILE A 100 -8.99 29.59 26.80
N PRO A 101 -8.31 30.74 26.70
CA PRO A 101 -8.15 31.67 27.83
C PRO A 101 -9.47 32.25 28.34
N SER A 102 -10.44 32.43 27.45
CA SER A 102 -11.75 33.03 27.78
C SER A 102 -12.62 32.18 28.71
N SER A 103 -12.47 30.85 28.65
CA SER A 103 -13.20 29.88 29.49
C SER A 103 -12.30 29.18 30.51
N GLY A 104 -10.98 29.41 30.48
CA GLY A 104 -10.02 28.67 31.28
C GLY A 104 -9.95 27.18 30.98
N THR A 105 -10.44 26.76 29.80
CA THR A 105 -10.56 25.36 29.43
C THR A 105 -9.28 24.88 28.76
N TYR A 106 -8.71 23.79 29.26
CA TYR A 106 -7.62 23.05 28.62
C TYR A 106 -8.21 21.86 27.87
N ILE A 107 -7.93 21.79 26.58
CA ILE A 107 -8.28 20.67 25.69
C ILE A 107 -7.05 19.77 25.61
N GLU A 108 -7.18 18.56 26.11
CA GLU A 108 -6.10 17.58 26.08
C GLU A 108 -5.90 17.06 24.66
N LYS A 109 -4.65 16.66 24.36
CA LYS A 109 -4.29 15.98 23.13
C LYS A 109 -5.01 14.62 23.08
N ASP A 110 -5.76 14.39 22.03
CA ASP A 110 -6.41 13.10 21.77
C ASP A 110 -5.93 12.49 20.44
N LEU A 111 -5.68 11.19 20.47
CA LEU A 111 -5.11 10.45 19.36
C LEU A 111 -5.72 9.06 19.28
N SER A 112 -6.48 8.81 18.22
CA SER A 112 -7.02 7.48 17.93
C SER A 112 -6.19 6.79 16.86
N ILE A 113 -5.64 5.61 17.18
CA ILE A 113 -4.88 4.76 16.26
C ILE A 113 -5.81 3.66 15.74
N ASN A 114 -5.82 3.49 14.42
CA ASN A 114 -6.54 2.41 13.77
C ASN A 114 -5.61 1.22 13.56
N GLU A 115 -5.79 0.17 14.35
CA GLU A 115 -4.96 -1.04 14.31
C GLU A 115 -5.06 -1.79 12.97
N GLU A 116 -6.20 -1.74 12.29
CA GLU A 116 -6.36 -2.40 10.98
C GLU A 116 -5.51 -1.70 9.92
N ILE A 117 -5.49 -0.37 9.92
CA ILE A 117 -4.63 0.40 9.02
C ILE A 117 -3.15 0.15 9.35
N GLU A 118 -2.78 0.01 10.63
CA GLU A 118 -1.42 -0.34 11.01
C GLU A 118 -1.01 -1.71 10.44
N LYS A 119 -1.87 -2.72 10.54
CA LYS A 119 -1.65 -4.04 9.92
C LYS A 119 -1.47 -3.95 8.41
N LEU A 120 -2.30 -3.15 7.71
CA LEU A 120 -2.17 -2.94 6.27
C LEU A 120 -0.83 -2.26 5.89
N ARG A 121 -0.36 -1.31 6.71
CA ARG A 121 0.96 -0.67 6.51
C ARG A 121 2.11 -1.65 6.70
N LEU A 122 2.03 -2.52 7.71
CA LEU A 122 3.01 -3.58 7.95
C LEU A 122 2.99 -4.62 6.81
N SER A 123 1.80 -4.99 6.31
CA SER A 123 1.63 -5.84 5.13
C SER A 123 2.32 -5.23 3.91
N THR A 124 2.08 -3.95 3.63
CA THR A 124 2.74 -3.22 2.54
C THR A 124 4.27 -3.27 2.66
N THR A 125 4.78 -3.02 3.87
CA THR A 125 6.22 -3.06 4.14
C THR A 125 6.79 -4.46 3.90
N SER A 126 6.09 -5.50 4.36
CA SER A 126 6.48 -6.91 4.14
C SER A 126 6.49 -7.26 2.65
N SER A 127 5.45 -6.87 1.91
CA SER A 127 5.35 -7.10 0.47
C SER A 127 6.48 -6.42 -0.30
N LEU A 128 6.83 -5.17 0.04
CA LEU A 128 7.94 -4.44 -0.57
C LEU A 128 9.30 -5.10 -0.29
N LEU A 129 9.50 -5.60 0.93
CA LEU A 129 10.76 -6.22 1.35
C LEU A 129 10.88 -7.69 0.92
N SER A 130 9.81 -8.34 0.49
CA SER A 130 9.83 -9.72 -0.03
C SER A 130 10.54 -9.87 -1.38
N GLY A 131 10.89 -8.74 -2.04
CA GLY A 131 11.52 -8.72 -3.36
C GLY A 131 10.56 -8.97 -4.53
N ARG A 132 9.24 -9.10 -4.27
CA ARG A 132 8.26 -9.21 -5.35
C ARG A 132 8.19 -7.92 -6.17
N ARG A 133 7.91 -8.05 -7.45
CA ARG A 133 7.87 -6.92 -8.37
C ARG A 133 6.46 -6.59 -8.89
N ASP A 134 5.51 -7.47 -8.65
CA ASP A 134 4.10 -7.33 -9.01
C ASP A 134 3.31 -6.65 -7.88
N ILE A 135 3.77 -5.47 -7.47
CA ILE A 135 3.21 -4.72 -6.34
C ILE A 135 2.72 -3.33 -6.77
N ILE A 136 1.51 -2.99 -6.37
CA ILE A 136 0.91 -1.67 -6.48
C ILE A 136 0.64 -1.16 -5.06
N VAL A 137 1.24 -0.05 -4.69
CA VAL A 137 0.99 0.59 -3.39
C VAL A 137 0.10 1.80 -3.61
N ILE A 138 -1.08 1.79 -3.00
CA ILE A 138 -1.98 2.93 -2.99
C ILE A 138 -1.80 3.67 -1.68
N ALA A 139 -1.32 4.91 -1.76
CA ALA A 139 -0.93 5.68 -0.59
C ALA A 139 -1.54 7.08 -0.56
N SER A 140 -1.65 7.64 0.62
CA SER A 140 -1.85 9.08 0.82
C SER A 140 -0.52 9.77 1.11
N VAL A 141 -0.52 11.09 1.25
CA VAL A 141 0.69 11.89 1.59
C VAL A 141 1.44 11.39 2.84
N SER A 142 0.79 10.60 3.69
CA SER A 142 1.41 10.00 4.88
C SER A 142 2.55 9.02 4.56
N CYS A 143 2.65 8.52 3.34
CA CYS A 143 3.76 7.66 2.91
C CYS A 143 5.11 8.41 2.88
N LEU A 144 5.09 9.74 2.86
CA LEU A 144 6.30 10.56 2.94
C LEU A 144 6.97 10.52 4.31
N TYR A 145 6.22 10.10 5.33
CA TYR A 145 6.72 9.94 6.70
C TYR A 145 7.08 8.47 6.93
N GLY A 146 8.36 8.20 7.19
CA GLY A 146 8.87 6.84 7.35
C GLY A 146 8.29 6.08 8.55
N ILE A 147 8.29 4.73 8.46
CA ILE A 147 7.87 3.82 9.54
C ILE A 147 9.09 3.16 10.22
N GLY A 148 10.23 3.76 10.24
CA GLY A 148 11.42 3.18 10.81
C GLY A 148 12.45 2.74 9.76
N ASN A 149 13.44 1.97 10.20
CA ASN A 149 14.55 1.54 9.36
C ASN A 149 14.22 0.23 8.61
N PRO A 150 14.17 0.21 7.28
CA PRO A 150 13.91 -1.01 6.50
C PRO A 150 14.90 -2.15 6.80
N ASN A 151 16.15 -1.83 7.12
CA ASN A 151 17.16 -2.84 7.43
C ASN A 151 16.86 -3.55 8.76
N GLU A 152 16.36 -2.85 9.76
CA GLU A 152 15.95 -3.45 11.03
C GLU A 152 14.70 -4.32 10.86
N PHE A 153 13.76 -3.90 10.03
CA PHE A 153 12.59 -4.71 9.68
C PHE A 153 13.03 -6.02 9.01
N HIS A 154 13.96 -5.95 8.06
CA HIS A 154 14.48 -7.14 7.35
C HIS A 154 15.16 -8.16 8.28
N LYS A 155 15.90 -7.69 9.28
CA LYS A 155 16.56 -8.57 10.26
C LYS A 155 15.58 -9.34 11.14
N ASN A 156 14.40 -8.80 11.37
CA ASN A 156 13.36 -9.38 12.23
C ASN A 156 12.33 -10.22 11.45
N VAL A 157 12.45 -10.35 10.14
CA VAL A 157 11.56 -11.21 9.33
C VAL A 157 11.88 -12.68 9.58
N ILE A 158 10.85 -13.44 9.93
CA ILE A 158 10.95 -14.90 10.09
C ILE A 158 10.29 -15.54 8.87
N GLN A 159 11.08 -16.14 7.99
CA GLN A 159 10.59 -16.88 6.84
C GLN A 159 10.43 -18.35 7.19
N ILE A 160 9.30 -18.92 6.80
CA ILE A 160 8.96 -20.33 6.95
C ILE A 160 8.36 -20.84 5.64
N GLU A 161 8.79 -22.04 5.24
CA GLU A 161 8.30 -22.69 4.03
C GLU A 161 7.64 -24.04 4.36
N THR A 162 6.62 -24.41 3.60
CA THR A 162 5.96 -25.73 3.76
C THR A 162 6.96 -26.85 3.51
N GLY A 163 7.07 -27.79 4.46
CA GLY A 163 8.03 -28.89 4.39
C GLY A 163 9.41 -28.60 4.97
N GLN A 164 9.67 -27.37 5.43
CA GLN A 164 10.91 -27.02 6.10
C GLN A 164 11.02 -27.70 7.47
N ILE A 165 12.16 -28.33 7.72
CA ILE A 165 12.48 -28.89 9.04
C ILE A 165 13.07 -27.77 9.91
N ILE A 166 12.36 -27.37 10.96
CA ILE A 166 12.82 -26.35 11.90
C ILE A 166 12.76 -26.87 13.34
N SER A 167 13.79 -26.56 14.14
CA SER A 167 13.75 -26.83 15.57
C SER A 167 12.72 -25.95 16.26
N ARG A 168 11.77 -26.56 17.01
CA ARG A 168 10.78 -25.83 17.79
C ARG A 168 11.39 -24.79 18.71
N THR A 169 12.46 -25.15 19.44
CA THR A 169 13.13 -24.24 20.37
C THR A 169 13.76 -23.07 19.63
N ALA A 170 14.46 -23.31 18.51
CA ALA A 170 15.07 -22.26 17.71
C ALA A 170 14.00 -21.32 17.09
N PHE A 171 12.86 -21.88 16.66
CA PHE A 171 11.75 -21.10 16.14
C PHE A 171 11.12 -20.18 17.21
N LEU A 172 10.86 -20.73 18.41
CA LEU A 172 10.33 -19.94 19.52
C LEU A 172 11.29 -18.83 19.95
N HIS A 173 12.60 -19.08 19.96
CA HIS A 173 13.57 -18.02 20.23
C HIS A 173 13.54 -16.91 19.19
N LYS A 174 13.42 -17.23 17.91
CA LYS A 174 13.26 -16.21 16.84
C LYS A 174 11.99 -15.37 17.02
N LEU A 175 10.87 -16.01 17.40
CA LEU A 175 9.62 -15.30 17.67
C LEU A 175 9.78 -14.32 18.83
N VAL A 176 10.39 -14.75 19.94
CA VAL A 176 10.64 -13.87 21.10
C VAL A 176 11.57 -12.71 20.74
N GLN A 177 12.63 -12.96 19.97
CA GLN A 177 13.53 -11.91 19.48
C GLN A 177 12.82 -10.91 18.56
N ALA A 178 11.83 -11.36 17.79
CA ALA A 178 10.98 -10.53 16.95
C ALA A 178 9.80 -9.89 17.70
N LEU A 179 9.84 -9.89 19.05
CA LEU A 179 8.85 -9.29 19.95
C LEU A 179 7.45 -9.89 19.91
N TYR A 180 7.30 -11.14 19.45
CA TYR A 180 6.04 -11.86 19.57
C TYR A 180 5.78 -12.27 21.01
N SER A 181 4.58 -12.04 21.49
CA SER A 181 4.11 -12.53 22.80
C SER A 181 3.31 -13.82 22.64
N ARG A 182 3.45 -14.73 23.62
CA ARG A 182 2.63 -15.92 23.67
C ARG A 182 1.29 -15.60 24.30
N THR A 183 0.20 -15.92 23.64
CA THR A 183 -1.15 -15.89 24.20
C THR A 183 -1.53 -17.28 24.71
N GLU A 184 -2.21 -17.36 25.85
CA GLU A 184 -2.75 -18.60 26.41
C GLU A 184 -4.17 -18.89 25.90
N GLY A 185 -4.50 -18.48 24.69
CA GLY A 185 -5.78 -18.73 24.06
C GLY A 185 -5.84 -20.13 23.45
N LEU A 186 -6.98 -20.81 23.61
CA LEU A 186 -7.35 -21.98 22.81
C LEU A 186 -7.59 -21.53 21.37
N PHE A 187 -7.02 -22.26 20.41
CA PHE A 187 -7.34 -22.12 18.98
C PHE A 187 -8.71 -22.74 18.72
#